data_5ad24cd96f225917b83f5ee0faf5c8e0
#
_entry.id   5ad24cd96f225917b83f5ee0faf5c8e0
#
_cell.length_a   1.000
_cell.length_b   1.000
_cell.length_c   1.000
_cell.angle_alpha   90.00
_cell.angle_beta   90.00
_cell.angle_gamma   90.00
#
_symmetry.space_group_name_H-M   'P 1'
#
loop_
_entity.id
_entity.type
_entity.pdbx_description
1 polymer ?
#
loop_
_entity_poly.entity_id
_entity_poly.type
_entity_poly.pdbx_seq_one_letter_code
_entity_poly.pdbx_strand_id
1 'polypeptide(L)'
;ILISVLLQGYRKFEFNYSTKLQLYLNFAFFFPILIISLITTGLLSQSYTDDLNEQYLQKALLIKGNLLRFVGDQTIEELDRDVLTEEINTLATTVGTDIHLYDREGSLITSSRTPIFDKKLLSNLMHPGAMAALVEKKGTEVLLEEQVGKLKYQAVYLAIPSQATLGSNAVVAVPFFESEEELNALISDVLGSVFNAFVVIFILFLVISFLVTKNLTLPFRLLTQK
;
A
#
# COMPACT_ATOMS: atom_id res chain seq x y z
N ILE A 1 23.44 2.23 -33.36
CA ILE A 1 24.25 1.11 -33.88
C ILE A 1 23.54 -0.22 -33.60
N LEU A 2 23.05 -0.51 -32.37
CA LEU A 2 22.38 -1.77 -32.02
C LEU A 2 21.08 -2.00 -32.83
N ILE A 3 20.29 -0.96 -33.02
CA ILE A 3 19.02 -0.99 -33.79
C ILE A 3 19.28 -1.24 -35.30
N SER A 4 20.35 -0.71 -35.86
CA SER A 4 20.70 -0.93 -37.27
C SER A 4 21.21 -2.35 -37.54
N VAL A 5 21.91 -2.96 -36.57
CA VAL A 5 22.34 -4.36 -36.65
C VAL A 5 21.16 -5.32 -36.53
N LEU A 6 20.19 -5.02 -35.65
CA LEU A 6 18.92 -5.77 -35.53
C LEU A 6 18.09 -5.69 -36.82
N LEU A 7 17.97 -4.50 -37.44
CA LEU A 7 17.22 -4.29 -38.67
C LEU A 7 17.90 -4.94 -39.89
N GLN A 8 19.24 -4.99 -39.94
CA GLN A 8 19.98 -5.70 -41.03
C GLN A 8 19.89 -7.21 -40.88
N GLY A 9 19.85 -7.74 -39.64
CA GLY A 9 19.60 -9.15 -39.38
C GLY A 9 18.20 -9.60 -39.79
N TYR A 10 17.21 -8.72 -39.66
CA TYR A 10 15.82 -9.00 -39.99
C TYR A 10 15.56 -9.20 -41.50
N ARG A 11 16.40 -8.64 -42.35
CA ARG A 11 16.23 -8.67 -43.83
C ARG A 11 16.64 -9.98 -44.49
N LYS A 12 17.27 -10.91 -43.76
CA LYS A 12 17.69 -12.24 -44.27
C LYS A 12 16.93 -13.42 -43.69
N PHE A 13 15.96 -13.23 -42.81
CA PHE A 13 15.13 -14.29 -42.27
C PHE A 13 13.96 -14.56 -43.22
N GLU A 14 14.10 -15.52 -44.12
CA GLU A 14 12.96 -16.16 -44.76
C GLU A 14 12.19 -16.95 -43.69
N PHE A 15 11.11 -16.35 -43.20
CA PHE A 15 10.22 -17.03 -42.24
C PHE A 15 9.55 -18.21 -42.95
N ASN A 16 10.04 -19.40 -42.69
CA ASN A 16 9.39 -20.64 -43.08
C ASN A 16 8.00 -20.69 -42.48
N TYR A 17 7.01 -21.30 -43.12
CA TYR A 17 5.63 -21.43 -42.63
C TYR A 17 5.57 -21.91 -41.18
N SER A 18 6.41 -22.87 -40.83
CA SER A 18 6.59 -23.39 -39.46
C SER A 18 6.96 -22.29 -38.44
N THR A 19 7.89 -21.41 -38.80
CA THR A 19 8.33 -20.30 -37.94
C THR A 19 7.23 -19.24 -37.76
N LYS A 20 6.46 -18.95 -38.84
CA LYS A 20 5.31 -18.04 -38.76
C LYS A 20 4.23 -18.60 -37.83
N LEU A 21 3.89 -19.88 -37.98
CA LEU A 21 2.90 -20.55 -37.13
C LEU A 21 3.33 -20.54 -35.66
N GLN A 22 4.60 -20.83 -35.38
CA GLN A 22 5.17 -20.81 -34.03
C GLN A 22 5.11 -19.39 -33.44
N LEU A 23 5.42 -18.36 -34.23
CA LEU A 23 5.36 -16.98 -33.80
C LEU A 23 3.91 -16.57 -33.44
N TYR A 24 2.94 -16.88 -34.29
CA TYR A 24 1.52 -16.59 -34.00
C TYR A 24 1.03 -17.32 -32.75
N LEU A 25 1.40 -18.59 -32.59
CA LEU A 25 1.03 -19.38 -31.43
C LEU A 25 1.62 -18.76 -30.14
N ASN A 26 2.90 -18.38 -30.19
CA ASN A 26 3.57 -17.74 -29.05
C ASN A 26 2.92 -16.39 -28.70
N PHE A 27 2.61 -15.56 -29.70
CA PHE A 27 1.91 -14.30 -29.45
C PHE A 27 0.50 -14.52 -28.89
N ALA A 28 -0.24 -15.49 -29.41
CA ALA A 28 -1.60 -15.79 -28.95
C ALA A 28 -1.66 -16.18 -27.48
N PHE A 29 -0.60 -16.77 -26.94
CA PHE A 29 -0.53 -17.13 -25.50
C PHE A 29 0.19 -16.08 -24.66
N PHE A 30 1.19 -15.40 -25.20
CA PHE A 30 1.94 -14.38 -24.48
C PHE A 30 1.07 -13.19 -24.09
N PHE A 31 0.22 -12.68 -25.01
CA PHE A 31 -0.62 -11.52 -24.76
C PHE A 31 -1.62 -11.71 -23.61
N PRO A 32 -2.41 -12.80 -23.56
CA PRO A 32 -3.30 -13.06 -22.42
C PRO A 32 -2.57 -13.17 -21.09
N ILE A 33 -1.41 -13.84 -21.06
CA ILE A 33 -0.60 -14.00 -19.85
C ILE A 33 -0.12 -12.62 -19.36
N LEU A 34 0.37 -11.78 -20.27
CA LEU A 34 0.83 -10.43 -19.94
C LEU A 34 -0.31 -9.56 -19.42
N ILE A 35 -1.48 -9.60 -20.05
CA ILE A 35 -2.66 -8.86 -19.60
C ILE A 35 -3.11 -9.33 -18.22
N ILE A 36 -3.20 -10.64 -17.98
CA ILE A 36 -3.57 -11.21 -16.70
C ILE A 36 -2.56 -10.80 -15.62
N SER A 37 -1.26 -10.83 -15.94
CA SER A 37 -0.20 -10.39 -15.02
C SER A 37 -0.38 -8.94 -14.59
N LEU A 38 -0.63 -8.02 -15.53
CA LEU A 38 -0.85 -6.60 -15.26
C LEU A 38 -2.10 -6.36 -14.39
N ILE A 39 -3.20 -7.06 -14.70
CA ILE A 39 -4.45 -6.97 -13.93
C ILE A 39 -4.23 -7.50 -12.51
N THR A 40 -3.63 -8.68 -12.37
CA THR A 40 -3.37 -9.31 -11.07
C THR A 40 -2.47 -8.44 -10.20
N THR A 41 -1.43 -7.84 -10.79
CA THR A 41 -0.54 -6.89 -10.13
C THR A 41 -1.32 -5.68 -9.58
N GLY A 42 -2.17 -5.07 -10.40
CA GLY A 42 -2.98 -3.92 -9.97
C GLY A 42 -3.96 -4.27 -8.85
N LEU A 43 -4.68 -5.37 -8.98
CA LEU A 43 -5.63 -5.85 -7.96
C LEU A 43 -4.92 -6.19 -6.64
N LEU A 44 -3.77 -6.85 -6.71
CA LEU A 44 -3.02 -7.24 -5.52
C LEU A 44 -2.49 -6.01 -4.77
N SER A 45 -1.94 -5.03 -5.49
CA SER A 45 -1.46 -3.77 -4.91
C SER A 45 -2.59 -3.01 -4.21
N GLN A 46 -3.77 -2.92 -4.84
CA GLN A 46 -4.93 -2.27 -4.25
C GLN A 46 -5.42 -3.01 -3.01
N SER A 47 -5.61 -4.33 -3.09
CA SER A 47 -6.07 -5.15 -1.96
C SER A 47 -5.13 -5.02 -0.76
N TYR A 48 -3.82 -5.00 -1.00
CA TYR A 48 -2.83 -4.86 0.07
C TYR A 48 -2.89 -3.49 0.75
N THR A 49 -3.09 -2.42 -0.03
CA THR A 49 -3.25 -1.06 0.53
C THR A 49 -4.54 -0.96 1.35
N ASP A 50 -5.63 -1.54 0.87
CA ASP A 50 -6.91 -1.55 1.59
C ASP A 50 -6.80 -2.33 2.91
N ASP A 51 -6.15 -3.51 2.90
CA ASP A 51 -5.91 -4.33 4.09
C ASP A 51 -5.05 -3.59 5.13
N LEU A 52 -4.03 -2.85 4.69
CA LEU A 52 -3.20 -2.03 5.57
C LEU A 52 -3.99 -0.87 6.19
N ASN A 53 -4.77 -0.17 5.41
CA ASN A 53 -5.60 0.93 5.89
C ASN A 53 -6.60 0.44 6.95
N GLU A 54 -7.17 -0.76 6.76
CA GLU A 54 -8.02 -1.40 7.75
C GLU A 54 -7.25 -1.76 9.02
N GLN A 55 -6.05 -2.31 8.92
CA GLN A 55 -5.19 -2.61 10.07
C GLN A 55 -4.82 -1.34 10.85
N TYR A 56 -4.49 -0.24 10.17
CA TYR A 56 -4.22 1.06 10.80
C TYR A 56 -5.43 1.57 11.56
N LEU A 57 -6.61 1.49 10.96
CA LEU A 57 -7.86 1.90 11.60
C LEU A 57 -8.15 1.03 12.83
N GLN A 58 -7.99 -0.28 12.76
CA GLN A 58 -8.18 -1.19 13.90
C GLN A 58 -7.23 -0.89 15.05
N LYS A 59 -5.94 -0.67 14.78
CA LYS A 59 -4.95 -0.27 15.79
C LYS A 59 -5.35 1.06 16.45
N ALA A 60 -5.74 2.04 15.65
CA ALA A 60 -6.16 3.36 16.16
C ALA A 60 -7.44 3.27 17.02
N LEU A 61 -8.42 2.44 16.61
CA LEU A 61 -9.63 2.19 17.38
C LEU A 61 -9.35 1.51 18.73
N LEU A 62 -8.37 0.59 18.79
CA LEU A 62 -7.90 0.00 20.05
C LEU A 62 -7.32 1.06 20.98
N ILE A 63 -6.51 1.98 20.46
CA ILE A 63 -5.95 3.11 21.23
C ILE A 63 -7.08 3.99 21.77
N LYS A 64 -8.03 4.39 20.91
CA LYS A 64 -9.21 5.16 21.30
C LYS A 64 -10.01 4.46 22.39
N GLY A 65 -10.26 3.16 22.27
CA GLY A 65 -11.00 2.37 23.25
C GLY A 65 -10.32 2.33 24.61
N ASN A 66 -9.00 2.17 24.64
CA ASN A 66 -8.21 2.19 25.87
C ASN A 66 -8.19 3.60 26.51
N LEU A 67 -7.99 4.63 25.68
CA LEU A 67 -8.00 6.01 26.15
C LEU A 67 -9.38 6.41 26.72
N LEU A 68 -10.48 6.03 26.08
CA LEU A 68 -11.83 6.26 26.61
C LEU A 68 -12.06 5.55 27.95
N ARG A 69 -11.51 4.34 28.12
CA ARG A 69 -11.60 3.61 29.40
C ARG A 69 -10.78 4.28 30.50
N PHE A 70 -9.60 4.81 30.14
CA PHE A 70 -8.76 5.55 31.07
C PHE A 70 -9.41 6.86 31.50
N VAL A 71 -9.95 7.63 30.56
CA VAL A 71 -10.63 8.93 30.84
C VAL A 71 -11.90 8.71 31.69
N GLY A 72 -12.63 7.60 31.46
CA GLY A 72 -13.86 7.28 32.19
C GLY A 72 -14.92 8.36 32.03
N ASP A 73 -15.45 8.85 33.14
CA ASP A 73 -16.49 9.90 33.16
C ASP A 73 -15.92 11.34 33.19
N GLN A 74 -14.60 11.48 33.23
CA GLN A 74 -13.91 12.79 33.22
C GLN A 74 -13.77 13.33 31.79
N THR A 75 -13.53 14.63 31.67
CA THR A 75 -13.10 15.20 30.40
C THR A 75 -11.58 15.20 30.29
N ILE A 76 -11.05 15.12 29.08
CA ILE A 76 -9.58 15.12 28.84
C ILE A 76 -8.95 16.40 29.42
N GLU A 77 -9.67 17.50 29.41
CA GLU A 77 -9.24 18.81 29.93
C GLU A 77 -9.13 18.85 31.46
N GLU A 78 -9.87 17.98 32.16
CA GLU A 78 -9.84 17.86 33.64
C GLU A 78 -8.71 16.98 34.14
N LEU A 79 -8.10 16.17 33.27
CA LEU A 79 -7.01 15.27 33.62
C LEU A 79 -5.69 16.04 33.75
N ASP A 80 -4.88 15.63 34.73
CA ASP A 80 -3.52 16.12 34.83
C ASP A 80 -2.73 15.73 33.57
N ARG A 81 -2.07 16.73 32.99
CA ARG A 81 -1.32 16.56 31.74
C ARG A 81 -0.17 15.53 31.87
N ASP A 82 0.46 15.45 33.02
CA ASP A 82 1.58 14.51 33.24
C ASP A 82 1.05 13.07 33.30
N VAL A 83 -0.09 12.85 33.98
CA VAL A 83 -0.76 11.54 34.05
C VAL A 83 -1.26 11.11 32.66
N LEU A 84 -1.84 12.02 31.90
CA LEU A 84 -2.29 11.77 30.55
C LEU A 84 -1.11 11.42 29.61
N THR A 85 0.02 12.11 29.79
CA THR A 85 1.22 11.85 28.99
C THR A 85 1.82 10.48 29.30
N GLU A 86 1.82 10.06 30.57
CA GLU A 86 2.28 8.74 31.00
C GLU A 86 1.41 7.62 30.39
N GLU A 87 0.08 7.80 30.41
CA GLU A 87 -0.86 6.85 29.77
C GLU A 87 -0.65 6.77 28.27
N ILE A 88 -0.53 7.92 27.57
CA ILE A 88 -0.23 7.97 26.14
C ILE A 88 1.08 7.26 25.79
N ASN A 89 2.13 7.43 26.60
CA ASN A 89 3.39 6.73 26.42
C ASN A 89 3.26 5.22 26.61
N THR A 90 2.49 4.80 27.61
CA THR A 90 2.22 3.38 27.88
C THR A 90 1.46 2.73 26.75
N LEU A 91 0.42 3.38 26.26
CA LEU A 91 -0.36 2.92 25.12
C LEU A 91 0.48 2.87 23.82
N ALA A 92 1.27 3.92 23.57
CA ALA A 92 2.16 3.97 22.40
C ALA A 92 3.17 2.83 22.40
N THR A 93 3.77 2.53 23.56
CA THR A 93 4.72 1.41 23.72
C THR A 93 4.02 0.06 23.54
N THR A 94 2.80 -0.08 24.04
CA THR A 94 2.04 -1.34 23.98
C THR A 94 1.59 -1.67 22.55
N VAL A 95 1.15 -0.65 21.80
CA VAL A 95 0.65 -0.82 20.43
C VAL A 95 1.79 -0.75 19.39
N GLY A 96 2.96 -0.21 19.79
CA GLY A 96 4.13 -0.07 18.93
C GLY A 96 4.00 1.06 17.90
N THR A 97 3.21 2.09 18.21
CA THR A 97 3.05 3.26 17.33
C THR A 97 2.97 4.55 18.14
N ASP A 98 3.30 5.67 17.52
CA ASP A 98 3.21 6.96 18.17
C ASP A 98 1.75 7.43 18.32
N ILE A 99 1.48 8.23 19.34
CA ILE A 99 0.14 8.75 19.62
C ILE A 99 0.26 10.24 19.92
N HIS A 100 -0.60 11.02 19.27
CA HIS A 100 -0.71 12.46 19.52
C HIS A 100 -2.17 12.79 19.89
N LEU A 101 -2.35 13.61 20.89
CA LEU A 101 -3.65 14.03 21.36
C LEU A 101 -3.80 15.55 21.14
N TYR A 102 -4.87 15.93 20.48
CA TYR A 102 -5.22 17.32 20.19
C TYR A 102 -6.52 17.70 20.87
N ASP A 103 -6.62 18.97 21.21
CA ASP A 103 -7.88 19.57 21.69
C ASP A 103 -8.87 19.78 20.53
N ARG A 104 -10.04 20.32 20.86
CA ARG A 104 -11.08 20.62 19.90
C ARG A 104 -10.66 21.71 18.89
N GLU A 105 -9.80 22.62 19.29
CA GLU A 105 -9.25 23.71 18.48
C GLU A 105 -8.13 23.22 17.57
N GLY A 106 -7.72 21.96 17.72
CA GLY A 106 -6.66 21.32 16.93
C GLY A 106 -5.26 21.58 17.48
N SER A 107 -5.12 22.09 18.72
CA SER A 107 -3.82 22.30 19.36
C SER A 107 -3.38 21.04 20.10
N LEU A 108 -2.07 20.76 20.09
CA LEU A 108 -1.49 19.57 20.72
C LEU A 108 -1.61 19.66 22.26
N ILE A 109 -2.32 18.71 22.86
CA ILE A 109 -2.37 18.52 24.31
C ILE A 109 -1.12 17.77 24.77
N THR A 110 -0.88 16.57 24.23
CA THR A 110 0.26 15.75 24.57
C THR A 110 0.61 14.78 23.44
N SER A 111 1.80 14.19 23.51
CA SER A 111 2.32 13.25 22.52
C SER A 111 3.26 12.24 23.15
N SER A 112 3.27 10.99 22.67
CA SER A 112 4.27 9.98 23.00
C SER A 112 5.70 10.35 22.53
N ARG A 113 5.80 11.31 21.59
CA ARG A 113 7.06 11.81 21.03
C ARG A 113 7.23 13.31 21.23
N THR A 114 7.05 13.78 22.47
CA THR A 114 7.20 15.20 22.84
C THR A 114 8.44 15.89 22.24
N PRO A 115 9.65 15.28 22.17
CA PRO A 115 10.84 15.94 21.60
C PRO A 115 10.72 16.32 20.11
N ILE A 116 9.84 15.70 19.35
CA ILE A 116 9.65 16.04 17.92
C ILE A 116 8.92 17.38 17.81
N PHE A 117 7.97 17.63 18.69
CA PHE A 117 7.21 18.89 18.74
C PHE A 117 8.04 20.01 19.38
N ASP A 118 8.78 19.73 20.44
CA ASP A 118 9.67 20.71 21.10
C ASP A 118 10.74 21.24 20.15
N LYS A 119 11.27 20.38 19.27
CA LYS A 119 12.24 20.74 18.23
C LYS A 119 11.59 21.35 16.99
N LYS A 120 10.26 21.55 16.99
CA LYS A 120 9.48 22.09 15.87
C LYS A 120 9.68 21.31 14.55
N LEU A 121 9.90 20.01 14.64
CA LEU A 121 9.96 19.12 13.48
C LEU A 121 8.54 18.79 12.97
N LEU A 122 7.56 18.75 13.88
CA LEU A 122 6.14 18.67 13.58
C LEU A 122 5.43 19.93 14.09
N SER A 123 4.32 20.26 13.44
CA SER A 123 3.43 21.32 13.88
C SER A 123 2.67 20.92 15.15
N ASN A 124 2.53 21.85 16.09
CA ASN A 124 1.64 21.66 17.24
C ASN A 124 0.14 21.74 16.87
N LEU A 125 -0.16 21.99 15.61
CA LEU A 125 -1.53 22.03 15.10
C LEU A 125 -1.84 20.75 14.33
N MET A 126 -3.04 20.24 14.55
CA MET A 126 -3.60 19.09 13.83
C MET A 126 -3.67 19.37 12.34
N HIS A 127 -3.61 18.32 11.52
CA HIS A 127 -3.74 18.44 10.07
C HIS A 127 -5.07 19.11 9.68
N PRO A 128 -5.08 20.13 8.79
CA PRO A 128 -6.31 20.85 8.43
C PRO A 128 -7.42 19.97 7.90
N GLY A 129 -7.06 18.91 7.14
CA GLY A 129 -8.03 17.94 6.64
C GLY A 129 -8.71 17.14 7.75
N ALA A 130 -7.98 16.80 8.84
CA ALA A 130 -8.54 16.14 10.00
C ALA A 130 -9.48 17.08 10.76
N MET A 131 -9.08 18.34 10.94
CA MET A 131 -9.91 19.37 11.55
C MET A 131 -11.24 19.51 10.82
N ALA A 132 -11.21 19.68 9.50
CA ALA A 132 -12.40 19.78 8.68
C ALA A 132 -13.28 18.53 8.74
N ALA A 133 -12.69 17.33 8.72
CA ALA A 133 -13.45 16.08 8.72
C ALA A 133 -14.10 15.78 10.09
N LEU A 134 -13.36 15.95 11.18
CA LEU A 134 -13.79 15.50 12.51
C LEU A 134 -14.52 16.58 13.31
N VAL A 135 -14.06 17.82 13.26
CA VAL A 135 -14.61 18.90 14.07
C VAL A 135 -15.73 19.63 13.33
N GLU A 136 -15.49 20.05 12.08
CA GLU A 136 -16.49 20.82 11.32
C GLU A 136 -17.61 19.93 10.79
N LYS A 137 -17.28 18.77 10.17
CA LYS A 137 -18.24 17.83 9.60
C LYS A 137 -18.75 16.79 10.61
N LYS A 138 -18.23 16.81 11.85
CA LYS A 138 -18.58 15.87 12.93
C LYS A 138 -18.38 14.40 12.55
N GLY A 139 -17.34 14.12 11.79
CA GLY A 139 -16.91 12.74 11.50
C GLY A 139 -16.39 12.03 12.74
N THR A 140 -16.32 10.72 12.68
CA THR A 140 -15.79 9.90 13.78
C THR A 140 -14.35 9.54 13.59
N GLU A 141 -13.91 9.44 12.33
CA GLU A 141 -12.57 8.98 11.93
C GLU A 141 -12.22 9.51 10.55
N VAL A 142 -10.92 9.66 10.32
CA VAL A 142 -10.36 9.95 9.00
C VAL A 142 -8.93 9.43 8.90
N LEU A 143 -8.60 8.82 7.78
CA LEU A 143 -7.25 8.43 7.39
C LEU A 143 -6.73 9.47 6.40
N LEU A 144 -5.53 10.00 6.66
CA LEU A 144 -4.89 11.02 5.82
C LEU A 144 -3.44 10.66 5.57
N GLU A 145 -2.97 10.95 4.35
CA GLU A 145 -1.56 10.94 4.03
C GLU A 145 -0.93 12.24 4.52
N GLU A 146 0.12 12.11 5.31
CA GLU A 146 0.91 13.24 5.81
C GLU A 146 2.34 13.19 5.29
N GLN A 147 2.99 14.35 5.32
CA GLN A 147 4.36 14.46 4.87
C GLN A 147 5.18 15.32 5.82
N VAL A 148 6.35 14.79 6.23
CA VAL A 148 7.36 15.52 7.00
C VAL A 148 8.68 15.48 6.25
N GLY A 149 9.06 16.60 5.65
CA GLY A 149 10.20 16.64 4.77
C GLY A 149 10.01 15.76 3.53
N LYS A 150 10.77 14.67 3.43
CA LYS A 150 10.64 13.68 2.36
C LYS A 150 9.86 12.42 2.80
N LEU A 151 9.62 12.28 4.10
CA LEU A 151 8.91 11.13 4.65
C LEU A 151 7.41 11.34 4.48
N LYS A 152 6.75 10.44 3.77
CA LYS A 152 5.30 10.33 3.69
C LYS A 152 4.85 9.19 4.58
N TYR A 153 3.74 9.37 5.27
CA TYR A 153 3.16 8.38 6.15
C TYR A 153 1.65 8.53 6.23
N GLN A 154 0.98 7.48 6.66
CA GLN A 154 -0.46 7.51 6.91
C GLN A 154 -0.72 7.87 8.37
N ALA A 155 -1.72 8.71 8.63
CA ALA A 155 -2.16 9.02 9.97
C ALA A 155 -3.67 8.82 10.11
N VAL A 156 -4.08 8.08 11.12
CA VAL A 156 -5.49 7.91 11.48
C VAL A 156 -5.83 8.90 12.57
N TYR A 157 -6.84 9.71 12.31
CA TYR A 157 -7.40 10.65 13.28
C TYR A 157 -8.77 10.15 13.74
N LEU A 158 -8.97 10.09 15.04
CA LEU A 158 -10.21 9.63 15.67
C LEU A 158 -10.75 10.68 16.64
N ALA A 159 -12.02 11.05 16.45
CA ALA A 159 -12.71 11.91 17.38
C ALA A 159 -13.00 11.19 18.70
N ILE A 160 -12.68 11.83 19.83
CA ILE A 160 -13.03 11.36 21.16
C ILE A 160 -14.31 12.08 21.58
N PRO A 161 -15.44 11.36 21.73
CA PRO A 161 -16.69 11.97 22.15
C PRO A 161 -16.59 12.42 23.60
N SER A 162 -17.19 13.57 23.92
CA SER A 162 -17.45 13.97 25.30
C SER A 162 -18.80 13.49 25.75
N GLN A 163 -18.89 13.00 26.98
CA GLN A 163 -20.17 12.71 27.62
C GLN A 163 -20.91 13.99 28.04
N ALA A 164 -20.17 15.09 28.26
CA ALA A 164 -20.72 16.35 28.74
C ALA A 164 -21.24 17.28 27.65
N THR A 165 -20.77 17.15 26.42
CA THR A 165 -21.12 18.00 25.28
C THR A 165 -21.46 17.20 24.05
N LEU A 166 -22.45 17.63 23.27
CA LEU A 166 -22.79 17.08 21.94
C LEU A 166 -21.66 17.41 20.94
N GLY A 167 -20.52 16.69 21.02
CA GLY A 167 -19.40 16.88 20.11
C GLY A 167 -18.13 16.14 20.55
N SER A 168 -17.08 16.28 19.75
CA SER A 168 -15.74 15.79 20.09
C SER A 168 -15.05 16.83 20.98
N ASN A 169 -14.51 16.41 22.12
CA ASN A 169 -13.67 17.27 22.97
C ASN A 169 -12.18 17.13 22.66
N ALA A 170 -11.79 16.07 22.00
CA ALA A 170 -10.40 15.85 21.63
C ALA A 170 -10.31 14.96 20.39
N VAL A 171 -9.15 14.96 19.77
CA VAL A 171 -8.84 14.12 18.62
C VAL A 171 -7.54 13.38 18.93
N VAL A 172 -7.58 12.06 18.83
CA VAL A 172 -6.36 11.24 18.86
C VAL A 172 -5.86 11.03 17.44
N ALA A 173 -4.59 11.29 17.21
CA ALA A 173 -3.91 11.00 15.96
C ALA A 173 -2.88 9.89 16.17
N VAL A 174 -2.90 8.92 15.28
CA VAL A 174 -1.99 7.76 15.31
C VAL A 174 -1.26 7.73 13.98
N PRO A 175 0.00 8.21 13.93
CA PRO A 175 0.82 8.13 12.73
C PRO A 175 1.41 6.73 12.58
N PHE A 176 1.39 6.22 11.36
CA PHE A 176 1.98 4.96 10.97
C PHE A 176 3.18 5.26 10.05
N PHE A 177 4.37 5.25 10.64
CA PHE A 177 5.63 5.50 9.94
C PHE A 177 6.19 4.24 9.25
N GLU A 178 5.41 3.17 9.16
CA GLU A 178 5.80 2.02 8.35
C GLU A 178 6.06 2.56 6.94
N SER A 179 7.33 2.58 6.58
CA SER A 179 7.81 3.34 5.46
C SER A 179 7.14 2.86 4.18
N GLU A 180 6.75 3.79 3.31
CA GLU A 180 6.39 3.46 1.93
C GLU A 180 7.44 2.53 1.29
N GLU A 181 8.69 2.60 1.74
CA GLU A 181 9.78 1.75 1.30
C GLU A 181 9.59 0.29 1.71
N GLU A 182 9.17 -0.01 2.95
CA GLU A 182 8.88 -1.39 3.38
C GLU A 182 7.64 -1.94 2.66
N LEU A 183 6.61 -1.13 2.54
CA LEU A 183 5.41 -1.48 1.78
C LEU A 183 5.72 -1.73 0.31
N ASN A 184 6.46 -0.81 -0.32
CA ASN A 184 6.87 -0.95 -1.70
C ASN A 184 7.82 -2.14 -1.91
N ALA A 185 8.68 -2.45 -0.93
CA ALA A 185 9.54 -3.62 -0.95
C ALA A 185 8.72 -4.92 -0.89
N LEU A 186 7.75 -5.02 0.02
CA LEU A 186 6.85 -6.19 0.13
C LEU A 186 6.00 -6.37 -1.14
N ILE A 187 5.39 -5.29 -1.63
CA ILE A 187 4.64 -5.31 -2.90
C ILE A 187 5.56 -5.74 -4.04
N SER A 188 6.78 -5.20 -4.13
CA SER A 188 7.76 -5.53 -5.16
C SER A 188 8.18 -7.00 -5.10
N ASP A 189 8.37 -7.58 -3.91
CA ASP A 189 8.72 -8.99 -3.73
C ASP A 189 7.58 -9.92 -4.17
N VAL A 190 6.34 -9.60 -3.80
CA VAL A 190 5.17 -10.36 -4.24
C VAL A 190 5.00 -10.26 -5.75
N LEU A 191 5.11 -9.04 -6.31
CA LEU A 191 5.04 -8.81 -7.76
C LEU A 191 6.17 -9.53 -8.50
N GLY A 192 7.39 -9.50 -7.95
CA GLY A 192 8.54 -10.23 -8.48
C GLY A 192 8.29 -11.73 -8.51
N SER A 193 7.69 -12.30 -7.47
CA SER A 193 7.33 -13.72 -7.40
C SER A 193 6.26 -14.10 -8.42
N VAL A 194 5.23 -13.28 -8.57
CA VAL A 194 4.18 -13.45 -9.59
C VAL A 194 4.78 -13.37 -10.99
N PHE A 195 5.61 -12.36 -11.26
CA PHE A 195 6.29 -12.22 -12.55
C PHE A 195 7.19 -13.42 -12.87
N ASN A 196 7.97 -13.91 -11.91
CA ASN A 196 8.80 -15.10 -12.08
C ASN A 196 7.96 -16.34 -12.41
N ALA A 197 6.81 -16.54 -11.78
CA ALA A 197 5.89 -17.62 -12.11
C ALA A 197 5.42 -17.52 -13.57
N PHE A 198 5.05 -16.31 -14.03
CA PHE A 198 4.66 -16.11 -15.43
C PHE A 198 5.81 -16.37 -16.41
N VAL A 199 7.05 -15.99 -16.08
CA VAL A 199 8.23 -16.29 -16.90
C VAL A 199 8.44 -17.78 -17.03
N VAL A 200 8.33 -18.56 -15.94
CA VAL A 200 8.44 -20.02 -15.96
C VAL A 200 7.36 -20.65 -16.84
N ILE A 201 6.10 -20.23 -16.68
CA ILE A 201 4.97 -20.70 -17.50
C ILE A 201 5.23 -20.39 -18.98
N PHE A 202 5.73 -19.19 -19.29
CA PHE A 202 6.04 -18.77 -20.66
C PHE A 202 7.16 -19.64 -21.28
N ILE A 203 8.23 -19.92 -20.53
CA ILE A 203 9.31 -20.81 -21.00
C ILE A 203 8.78 -22.22 -21.26
N LEU A 204 7.98 -22.79 -20.36
CA LEU A 204 7.33 -24.09 -20.55
C LEU A 204 6.48 -24.09 -21.82
N PHE A 205 5.72 -23.02 -22.04
CA PHE A 205 4.90 -22.88 -23.23
C PHE A 205 5.73 -22.82 -24.53
N LEU A 206 6.88 -22.10 -24.53
CA LEU A 206 7.81 -22.07 -25.66
C LEU A 206 8.34 -23.48 -25.99
N VAL A 207 8.68 -24.27 -24.99
CA VAL A 207 9.15 -25.65 -25.17
C VAL A 207 8.05 -26.53 -25.78
N ILE A 208 6.82 -26.44 -25.25
CA ILE A 208 5.67 -27.20 -25.75
C ILE A 208 5.35 -26.77 -27.19
N SER A 209 5.31 -25.48 -27.48
CA SER A 209 5.09 -24.92 -28.82
C SER A 209 6.13 -25.45 -29.83
N PHE A 210 7.39 -25.48 -29.44
CA PHE A 210 8.46 -26.01 -30.26
C PHE A 210 8.27 -27.50 -30.57
N LEU A 211 7.94 -28.34 -29.56
CA LEU A 211 7.71 -29.77 -29.71
C LEU A 211 6.50 -30.07 -30.62
N VAL A 212 5.39 -29.34 -30.41
CA VAL A 212 4.18 -29.47 -31.23
C VAL A 212 4.46 -29.09 -32.68
N THR A 213 5.12 -27.96 -32.91
CA THR A 213 5.46 -27.50 -34.28
C THR A 213 6.38 -28.50 -34.98
N LYS A 214 7.36 -29.05 -34.29
CA LYS A 214 8.26 -30.06 -34.83
C LYS A 214 7.51 -31.32 -35.22
N ASN A 215 6.59 -31.80 -34.38
CA ASN A 215 5.83 -33.04 -34.65
C ASN A 215 4.77 -32.87 -35.75
N LEU A 216 4.17 -31.68 -35.88
CA LEU A 216 3.18 -31.41 -36.93
C LEU A 216 3.81 -31.17 -38.31
N THR A 217 5.02 -30.58 -38.38
CA THR A 217 5.68 -30.30 -39.67
C THR A 217 6.37 -31.49 -40.29
N LEU A 218 6.75 -32.51 -39.52
CA LEU A 218 7.38 -33.73 -40.02
C LEU A 218 6.48 -34.51 -41.01
N PRO A 219 5.19 -34.83 -40.75
CA PRO A 219 4.37 -35.58 -41.68
C PRO A 219 3.98 -34.76 -42.94
N PHE A 220 3.88 -33.43 -42.86
CA PHE A 220 3.62 -32.62 -44.04
C PHE A 220 4.78 -32.54 -45.01
N ARG A 221 6.04 -32.61 -44.52
CA ARG A 221 7.21 -32.68 -45.42
C ARG A 221 7.29 -33.98 -46.18
N LEU A 222 6.82 -35.09 -45.61
CA LEU A 222 6.78 -36.39 -46.27
C LEU A 222 5.70 -36.51 -47.32
N LEU A 223 4.61 -35.72 -47.24
CA LEU A 223 3.53 -35.70 -48.18
C LEU A 223 3.80 -34.81 -49.40
N THR A 224 4.70 -33.83 -49.32
CA THR A 224 5.08 -32.94 -50.40
C THR A 224 6.28 -33.42 -51.25
N GLN A 225 6.87 -34.54 -50.90
CA GLN A 225 8.02 -35.17 -51.63
C GLN A 225 7.56 -36.33 -52.55
N LYS A 226 6.29 -36.46 -52.90
CA LYS A 226 5.82 -37.38 -53.97
C LYS A 226 5.48 -36.63 -55.22
#